data_fc85c4a0993089c4a51e01e47ee8eb13
#
_entry.id   fc85c4a0993089c4a51e01e47ee8eb13
#
_cell.length_a   1.000
_cell.length_b   1.000
_cell.length_c   1.000
_cell.angle_alpha   90.00
_cell.angle_beta   90.00
_cell.angle_gamma   90.00
#
_symmetry.space_group_name_H-M   'P 1'
#
loop_
_entity.id
_entity.type
_entity.pdbx_description
1 polymer ?
#
loop_
_entity_poly.entity_id
_entity_poly.type
_entity_poly.pdbx_seq_one_letter_code
_entity_poly.pdbx_strand_id
1 'polypeptide(L)' 'MQYNSSMPRYTIDFDDDFDQTLTELVKTSDATTKADVIRRAVATYSYLKKAQKSGKNAKVAITENDKVTKEIVLP' A
#
# COMPACT_ATOMS: atom_id res chain seq x y z
N MET A 1 -11.00 -9.62 -30.00
CA MET A 1 -10.73 -9.51 -29.18
C MET A 1 -11.19 -8.84 -28.31
N GLN A 2 -11.42 -9.05 -27.78
CA GLN A 2 -11.64 -8.55 -26.95
C GLN A 2 -11.24 -7.98 -26.12
N TYR A 3 -11.33 -7.57 -25.91
CA TYR A 3 -10.85 -7.12 -25.00
C TYR A 3 -11.32 -6.95 -24.03
N ASN A 4 -11.41 -7.18 -23.61
CA ASN A 4 -11.62 -7.14 -22.63
C ASN A 4 -11.82 -6.59 -21.61
N SER A 5 -12.64 -6.58 -21.79
CA SER A 5 -12.96 -6.18 -20.65
C SER A 5 -12.27 -6.52 -19.41
N SER A 6 -11.19 -6.44 -19.38
CA SER A 6 -10.34 -6.93 -18.35
C SER A 6 -10.05 -5.94 -17.24
N MET A 7 -10.76 -4.86 -17.13
CA MET A 7 -10.56 -3.88 -16.09
C MET A 7 -11.84 -3.69 -15.29
N PRO A 8 -12.05 -4.51 -14.27
CA PRO A 8 -13.23 -4.34 -13.44
C PRO A 8 -13.23 -2.97 -12.75
N ARG A 9 -14.40 -2.45 -12.54
CA ARG A 9 -14.56 -1.18 -11.86
C ARG A 9 -15.24 -1.38 -10.53
N TYR A 10 -14.79 -0.62 -9.55
CA TYR A 10 -15.37 -0.62 -8.22
C TYR A 10 -15.67 0.81 -7.82
N THR A 11 -16.77 0.99 -7.12
CA THR A 11 -17.07 2.27 -6.49
C THR A 11 -16.78 2.12 -5.00
N ILE A 12 -15.93 2.98 -4.49
CA ILE A 12 -15.54 2.95 -3.08
C ILE A 12 -15.77 4.32 -2.49
N ASP A 13 -16.50 4.36 -1.37
CA ASP A 13 -16.71 5.60 -0.65
C ASP A 13 -15.65 5.74 0.43
N PHE A 14 -14.98 6.90 0.45
CA PHE A 14 -14.00 7.22 1.46
C PHE A 14 -14.53 8.31 2.37
N ASP A 15 -14.26 8.20 3.66
CA ASP A 15 -14.56 9.30 4.56
C ASP A 15 -13.51 10.41 4.38
N ASP A 16 -13.78 11.56 5.03
CA ASP A 16 -12.91 12.72 4.85
C ASP A 16 -11.50 12.50 5.36
N ASP A 17 -11.34 11.77 6.46
CA ASP A 17 -10.03 11.49 7.01
C ASP A 17 -9.19 10.64 6.06
N PHE A 18 -9.81 9.63 5.46
CA PHE A 18 -9.12 8.76 4.52
C PHE A 18 -8.72 9.56 3.28
N ASP A 19 -9.64 10.39 2.77
CA ASP A 19 -9.34 11.21 1.61
C ASP A 19 -8.21 12.20 1.89
N GLN A 20 -8.17 12.78 3.08
CA GLN A 20 -7.10 13.67 3.46
C GLN A 20 -5.75 12.94 3.49
N THR A 21 -5.73 11.71 3.99
CA THR A 21 -4.53 10.90 3.99
C THR A 21 -4.04 10.65 2.57
N LEU A 22 -4.96 10.35 1.63
CA LEU A 22 -4.59 10.18 0.24
C LEU A 22 -3.98 11.45 -0.35
N THR A 23 -4.59 12.60 -0.02
CA THR A 23 -4.09 13.89 -0.49
C THR A 23 -2.65 14.13 0.00
N GLU A 24 -2.39 13.84 1.27
CA GLU A 24 -1.06 14.00 1.84
C GLU A 24 -0.06 13.06 1.20
N LEU A 25 -0.45 11.83 0.92
CA LEU A 25 0.44 10.86 0.29
C LEU A 25 0.81 11.26 -1.14
N VAL A 26 -0.10 11.90 -1.87
CA VAL A 26 0.23 12.46 -3.17
C VAL A 26 1.34 13.49 -3.04
N LYS A 27 1.30 14.31 -1.99
CA LYS A 27 2.29 15.37 -1.79
C LYS A 27 3.63 14.85 -1.29
N THR A 28 3.63 13.78 -0.51
CA THR A 28 4.83 13.32 0.18
C THR A 28 5.48 12.10 -0.45
N SER A 29 4.89 11.57 -1.53
CA SER A 29 5.44 10.43 -2.22
C SER A 29 5.62 10.77 -3.69
N ASP A 30 6.09 9.80 -4.47
CA ASP A 30 6.26 9.98 -5.91
C ASP A 30 4.95 9.77 -6.68
N ALA A 31 3.88 9.45 -6.00
CA ALA A 31 2.58 9.26 -6.64
C ALA A 31 2.06 10.61 -7.15
N THR A 32 1.41 10.60 -8.29
CA THR A 32 0.91 11.82 -8.93
C THR A 32 -0.59 12.01 -8.74
N THR A 33 -1.32 10.93 -8.43
CA THR A 33 -2.77 10.98 -8.24
C THR A 33 -3.17 10.12 -7.05
N LYS A 34 -4.38 10.33 -6.55
CA LYS A 34 -4.92 9.48 -5.49
C LYS A 34 -5.05 8.02 -5.95
N ALA A 35 -5.45 7.80 -7.21
CA ALA A 35 -5.53 6.45 -7.75
C ALA A 35 -4.15 5.78 -7.75
N ASP A 36 -3.10 6.54 -8.06
CA ASP A 36 -1.75 6.01 -8.05
C ASP A 36 -1.31 5.65 -6.62
N VAL A 37 -1.67 6.49 -5.63
CA VAL A 37 -1.41 6.17 -4.22
C VAL A 37 -2.05 4.83 -3.86
N ILE A 38 -3.31 4.64 -4.25
CA ILE A 38 -4.03 3.41 -3.93
C ILE A 38 -3.35 2.21 -4.57
N ARG A 39 -2.94 2.33 -5.84
CA ARG A 39 -2.24 1.23 -6.52
C ARG A 39 -0.94 0.88 -5.81
N ARG A 40 -0.16 1.88 -5.43
CA ARG A 40 1.10 1.66 -4.73
C ARG A 40 0.88 1.06 -3.35
N ALA A 41 -0.16 1.52 -2.64
CA ALA A 41 -0.48 0.97 -1.33
C ALA A 41 -0.84 -0.51 -1.43
N VAL A 42 -1.68 -0.87 -2.40
CA VAL A 42 -2.07 -2.28 -2.59
C VAL A 42 -0.87 -3.12 -2.97
N ALA A 43 -0.02 -2.63 -3.87
CA ALA A 43 1.19 -3.34 -4.27
C ALA A 43 2.12 -3.55 -3.07
N THR A 44 2.30 -2.52 -2.26
CA THR A 44 3.16 -2.59 -1.08
C THR A 44 2.61 -3.57 -0.06
N TYR A 45 1.32 -3.48 0.22
CA TYR A 45 0.67 -4.38 1.15
C TYR A 45 0.78 -5.83 0.69
N SER A 46 0.55 -6.07 -0.60
CA SER A 46 0.67 -7.39 -1.19
C SER A 46 2.09 -7.94 -1.05
N TYR A 47 3.08 -7.11 -1.34
CA TYR A 47 4.47 -7.50 -1.22
C TYR A 47 4.82 -7.90 0.21
N LEU A 48 4.40 -7.07 1.17
CA LEU A 48 4.71 -7.32 2.58
C LEU A 48 4.02 -8.57 3.10
N LYS A 49 2.76 -8.78 2.71
CA LYS A 49 2.04 -9.98 3.12
C LYS A 49 2.67 -11.25 2.56
N LYS A 50 3.12 -11.20 1.31
CA LYS A 50 3.80 -12.34 0.70
C LYS A 50 5.14 -12.62 1.38
N ALA A 51 5.87 -11.57 1.72
CA ALA A 51 7.15 -11.73 2.41
C ALA A 51 6.95 -12.36 3.79
N GLN A 52 5.92 -11.95 4.52
CA GLN A 52 5.61 -12.55 5.82
C GLN A 52 5.26 -14.02 5.68
N LYS A 53 4.49 -14.37 4.65
CA LYS A 53 4.00 -15.74 4.46
C LYS A 53 5.11 -16.67 4.04
N SER A 54 6.05 -16.20 3.21
CA SER A 54 7.12 -17.04 2.69
C SER A 54 8.30 -17.15 3.66
N GLY A 55 8.41 -16.22 4.59
CA GLY A 55 9.51 -16.21 5.56
C GLY A 55 9.14 -16.98 6.81
N LYS A 56 10.16 -17.51 7.47
CA LYS A 56 9.98 -18.21 8.73
C LYS A 56 10.02 -17.18 9.85
N ASN A 57 8.89 -16.92 10.50
CA ASN A 57 8.76 -15.88 11.51
C ASN A 57 9.14 -14.49 10.99
N ALA A 58 8.87 -14.26 9.71
CA ALA A 58 9.21 -12.98 9.10
C ALA A 58 8.29 -11.87 9.64
N LYS A 59 8.88 -10.71 9.88
CA LYS A 59 8.16 -9.56 10.40
C LYS A 59 8.52 -8.34 9.58
N VAL A 60 7.58 -7.38 9.52
CA VAL A 60 7.84 -6.09 8.89
C VAL A 60 8.39 -5.16 9.96
N ALA A 61 9.42 -4.44 9.64
CA ALA A 61 10.07 -3.57 10.62
C ALA A 61 10.64 -2.33 9.96
N ILE A 62 10.78 -1.28 10.75
CA ILE A 62 11.51 -0.07 10.35
C ILE A 62 12.89 -0.16 10.98
N THR A 63 13.91 0.09 10.17
CA THR A 63 15.28 0.08 10.63
C THR A 63 15.89 1.47 10.45
N GLU A 64 16.76 1.83 11.37
CA GLU A 64 17.58 3.04 11.29
C GLU A 64 19.00 2.66 11.64
N ASN A 65 19.95 3.04 10.80
CA ASN A 65 21.37 2.68 11.00
C ASN A 65 21.54 1.18 11.23
N ASP A 66 20.84 0.37 10.44
CA ASP A 66 20.89 -1.10 10.48
C ASP A 66 20.32 -1.71 11.76
N LYS A 67 19.62 -0.92 12.56
CA LYS A 67 18.98 -1.44 13.78
C LYS A 67 17.46 -1.32 13.64
N VAL A 68 16.77 -2.33 14.13
CA VAL A 68 15.30 -2.32 14.16
C VAL A 68 14.84 -1.33 15.22
N THR A 69 14.09 -0.33 14.81
CA THR A 69 13.51 0.64 15.74
C THR A 69 12.04 0.39 16.02
N LYS A 70 11.33 -0.23 15.10
CA LYS A 70 9.92 -0.56 15.27
C LYS A 70 9.57 -1.80 14.49
N GLU A 71 8.72 -2.63 15.07
CA GLU A 71 8.05 -3.69 14.33
C GLU A 71 6.66 -3.21 13.96
N ILE A 72 6.21 -3.58 12.77
CA ILE A 72 4.91 -3.18 12.26
C ILE A 72 4.01 -4.40 12.15
N VAL A 73 2.85 -4.31 12.79
CA VAL A 73 1.83 -5.35 12.65
C VAL A 73 0.94 -4.93 11.50
N LEU A 74 0.96 -5.70 10.41
CA LEU A 74 0.12 -5.41 9.26
C LEU A 74 -1.33 -5.78 9.57
N PRO A 75 -2.27 -4.90 9.17
CA PRO A 75 -3.69 -5.19 9.36
C PRO A 75 -4.17 -6.36 8.52
#